data_1e2bcdfcd71caad70a173cb73ca28a9c
#
_entry.id   1e2bcdfcd71caad70a173cb73ca28a9c
#
_cell.length_a   1.000
_cell.length_b   1.000
_cell.length_c   1.000
_cell.angle_alpha   90.00
_cell.angle_beta   90.00
_cell.angle_gamma   90.00
#
_symmetry.space_group_name_H-M   'P 1'
#
loop_
_entity.id
_entity.type
_entity.pdbx_description
1 polymer ?
#
loop_
_entity_poly.entity_id
_entity_poly.type
_entity_poly.pdbx_seq_one_letter_code
_entity_poly.pdbx_strand_id
1 'polypeptide(L)'
;MTYFPSYDGIISMSQLQMSKWDLFEPYMEFIHRLMNYEAGPTQEEKEIIAAFCSLLNACDFCYGAHKNVCMAMGVDEELFPKLVDDIDTAPVDEKLKPVLRYVRKLTLTPDRMTDEDAKDCYRAGWSEEDLTIAITVCSSWNWFNRMILGHGIDRKWDEAVFRDRGAPEKMMAGYKAYYDEMIANGLADTSGPKNMAPPQV
;
A
#
# COMPACT_ATOMS: atom_id res chain seq x y z
N MET A 1 -16.00 -12.08 -7.41
CA MET A 1 -16.65 -11.31 -8.49
C MET A 1 -16.44 -9.84 -8.19
N THR A 2 -15.84 -9.06 -9.08
CA THR A 2 -15.73 -7.60 -8.92
C THR A 2 -17.12 -6.96 -9.01
N TYR A 3 -17.25 -5.69 -8.60
CA TYR A 3 -18.51 -4.95 -8.77
C TYR A 3 -18.74 -4.54 -10.24
N PHE A 4 -17.72 -4.67 -11.08
CA PHE A 4 -17.76 -4.27 -12.49
C PHE A 4 -17.74 -5.51 -13.38
N PRO A 5 -18.81 -5.81 -14.15
CA PRO A 5 -18.88 -7.01 -14.99
C PRO A 5 -17.74 -7.10 -16.02
N SER A 6 -17.30 -5.95 -16.56
CA SER A 6 -16.18 -5.91 -17.53
C SER A 6 -14.82 -6.24 -16.91
N TYR A 7 -14.73 -6.30 -15.59
CA TYR A 7 -13.52 -6.65 -14.83
C TYR A 7 -13.65 -8.02 -14.15
N ASP A 8 -14.60 -8.82 -14.58
CA ASP A 8 -14.70 -10.20 -14.06
C ASP A 8 -13.43 -10.97 -14.42
N GLY A 9 -12.83 -11.63 -13.42
CA GLY A 9 -11.51 -12.25 -13.56
C GLY A 9 -10.32 -11.41 -13.06
N ILE A 10 -10.46 -10.08 -12.87
CA ILE A 10 -9.45 -9.28 -12.18
C ILE A 10 -9.50 -9.64 -10.68
N ILE A 11 -8.37 -10.10 -10.15
CA ILE A 11 -8.21 -10.56 -8.76
C ILE A 11 -7.11 -9.84 -8.00
N SER A 12 -6.45 -8.87 -8.63
CA SER A 12 -5.35 -8.13 -7.99
C SER A 12 -5.30 -6.67 -8.45
N MET A 13 -4.68 -5.83 -7.62
CA MET A 13 -4.43 -4.43 -7.99
C MET A 13 -3.55 -4.32 -9.23
N SER A 14 -2.53 -5.17 -9.36
CA SER A 14 -1.64 -5.16 -10.51
C SER A 14 -2.37 -5.50 -11.82
N GLN A 15 -3.30 -6.46 -11.79
CA GLN A 15 -4.13 -6.74 -12.98
C GLN A 15 -5.04 -5.56 -13.35
N LEU A 16 -5.62 -4.88 -12.36
CA LEU A 16 -6.41 -3.67 -12.60
C LEU A 16 -5.56 -2.58 -13.25
N GLN A 17 -4.36 -2.34 -12.73
CA GLN A 17 -3.42 -1.34 -13.28
C GLN A 17 -2.97 -1.72 -14.69
N MET A 18 -2.65 -3.00 -14.94
CA MET A 18 -2.27 -3.48 -16.28
C MET A 18 -3.39 -3.28 -17.30
N SER A 19 -4.65 -3.39 -16.88
CA SER A 19 -5.81 -3.16 -17.77
C SER A 19 -5.97 -1.69 -18.22
N LYS A 20 -5.23 -0.76 -17.62
CA LYS A 20 -5.21 0.68 -17.89
C LYS A 20 -3.79 1.22 -17.71
N TRP A 21 -2.82 0.53 -18.28
CA TRP A 21 -1.41 0.81 -18.03
C TRP A 21 -0.99 2.23 -18.42
N ASP A 22 -1.52 2.74 -19.54
CA ASP A 22 -1.32 4.12 -19.98
C ASP A 22 -1.70 5.18 -18.93
N LEU A 23 -2.69 4.88 -18.08
CA LEU A 23 -3.11 5.73 -16.98
C LEU A 23 -2.24 5.53 -15.73
N PHE A 24 -1.91 4.27 -15.40
CA PHE A 24 -1.31 3.92 -14.11
C PHE A 24 0.21 3.90 -14.12
N GLU A 25 0.87 3.80 -15.29
CA GLU A 25 2.33 3.76 -15.39
C GLU A 25 3.04 4.91 -14.64
N PRO A 26 2.66 6.19 -14.80
CA PRO A 26 3.32 7.29 -14.09
C PRO A 26 3.16 7.18 -12.56
N TYR A 27 2.02 6.68 -12.11
CA TYR A 27 1.77 6.48 -10.68
C TYR A 27 2.60 5.32 -10.13
N MET A 28 2.77 4.25 -10.89
CA MET A 28 3.58 3.12 -10.47
C MET A 28 5.08 3.46 -10.44
N GLU A 29 5.55 4.28 -11.36
CA GLU A 29 6.91 4.84 -11.29
C GLU A 29 7.09 5.73 -10.05
N PHE A 30 6.08 6.54 -9.71
CA PHE A 30 6.07 7.32 -8.47
C PHE A 30 6.15 6.41 -7.23
N ILE A 31 5.34 5.35 -7.16
CA ILE A 31 5.35 4.40 -6.03
C ILE A 31 6.71 3.70 -5.92
N HIS A 32 7.29 3.27 -7.05
CA HIS A 32 8.64 2.70 -7.05
C HIS A 32 9.67 3.65 -6.43
N ARG A 33 9.66 4.91 -6.85
CA ARG A 33 10.58 5.93 -6.30
C ARG A 33 10.30 6.21 -4.84
N LEU A 34 9.04 6.34 -4.44
CA LEU A 34 8.64 6.59 -3.06
C LEU A 34 9.13 5.50 -2.11
N MET A 35 8.92 4.23 -2.46
CA MET A 35 9.30 3.10 -1.61
C MET A 35 10.82 2.93 -1.52
N ASN A 36 11.57 3.38 -2.53
CA ASN A 36 13.04 3.35 -2.57
C ASN A 36 13.68 4.70 -2.23
N TYR A 37 12.92 5.69 -1.79
CA TYR A 37 13.46 7.01 -1.46
C TYR A 37 14.31 6.94 -0.19
N GLU A 38 15.52 7.51 -0.24
CA GLU A 38 16.51 7.34 0.85
C GLU A 38 16.15 8.14 2.12
N ALA A 39 15.46 9.28 1.99
CA ALA A 39 14.97 10.02 3.15
C ALA A 39 13.68 9.44 3.72
N GLY A 40 13.39 9.76 4.96
CA GLY A 40 12.19 9.31 5.67
C GLY A 40 12.32 7.94 6.31
N PRO A 41 11.20 7.25 6.54
CA PRO A 41 11.19 5.90 7.05
C PRO A 41 12.01 4.95 6.17
N THR A 42 12.67 3.96 6.78
CA THR A 42 13.34 2.88 6.07
C THR A 42 12.36 2.11 5.17
N GLN A 43 12.87 1.27 4.28
CA GLN A 43 12.01 0.45 3.42
C GLN A 43 11.09 -0.46 4.25
N GLU A 44 11.60 -1.07 5.32
CA GLU A 44 10.80 -1.88 6.26
C GLU A 44 9.72 -1.04 6.93
N GLU A 45 10.05 0.14 7.44
CA GLU A 45 9.09 1.04 8.09
C GLU A 45 8.01 1.53 7.11
N LYS A 46 8.36 1.79 5.84
CA LYS A 46 7.38 2.13 4.79
C LYS A 46 6.40 0.97 4.53
N GLU A 47 6.89 -0.27 4.51
CA GLU A 47 6.04 -1.45 4.37
C GLU A 47 5.15 -1.66 5.61
N ILE A 48 5.67 -1.39 6.82
CA ILE A 48 4.86 -1.39 8.06
C ILE A 48 3.75 -0.34 7.97
N ILE A 49 4.06 0.89 7.53
CA ILE A 49 3.05 1.94 7.33
C ILE A 49 1.99 1.50 6.32
N ALA A 50 2.40 0.90 5.21
CA ALA A 50 1.52 0.40 4.17
C ALA A 50 0.57 -0.70 4.66
N ALA A 51 1.12 -1.70 5.38
CA ALA A 51 0.34 -2.78 5.98
C ALA A 51 -0.63 -2.26 7.05
N PHE A 52 -0.13 -1.39 7.95
CA PHE A 52 -0.94 -0.83 9.04
C PHE A 52 -2.09 0.04 8.50
N CYS A 53 -1.82 0.93 7.55
CA CYS A 53 -2.83 1.73 6.87
C CYS A 53 -3.92 0.83 6.23
N SER A 54 -3.50 -0.25 5.59
CA SER A 54 -4.40 -1.19 4.92
C SER A 54 -5.27 -1.97 5.91
N LEU A 55 -4.69 -2.37 7.05
CA LEU A 55 -5.43 -3.00 8.14
C LEU A 55 -6.48 -2.06 8.74
N LEU A 56 -6.12 -0.79 8.98
CA LEU A 56 -7.04 0.23 9.47
C LEU A 56 -8.21 0.50 8.51
N ASN A 57 -7.99 0.36 7.21
CA ASN A 57 -9.02 0.49 6.18
C ASN A 57 -9.80 -0.82 5.92
N ALA A 58 -9.53 -1.90 6.65
CA ALA A 58 -10.10 -3.23 6.43
C ALA A 58 -9.95 -3.71 4.96
N CYS A 59 -8.81 -3.44 4.34
CA CYS A 59 -8.47 -3.90 2.99
C CYS A 59 -7.58 -5.15 3.09
N ASP A 60 -8.19 -6.33 3.13
CA ASP A 60 -7.50 -7.61 3.33
C ASP A 60 -6.47 -7.88 2.23
N PHE A 61 -6.77 -7.52 0.98
CA PHE A 61 -5.83 -7.65 -0.14
C PHE A 61 -4.53 -6.87 0.11
N CYS A 62 -4.64 -5.57 0.36
CA CYS A 62 -3.44 -4.73 0.55
C CYS A 62 -2.72 -5.09 1.85
N TYR A 63 -3.48 -5.32 2.93
CA TYR A 63 -2.89 -5.74 4.21
C TYR A 63 -2.10 -7.04 4.05
N GLY A 64 -2.70 -8.08 3.45
CA GLY A 64 -2.04 -9.35 3.24
C GLY A 64 -0.78 -9.23 2.38
N ALA A 65 -0.82 -8.44 1.31
CA ALA A 65 0.34 -8.20 0.45
C ALA A 65 1.51 -7.59 1.23
N HIS A 66 1.28 -6.46 1.91
CA HIS A 66 2.35 -5.74 2.63
C HIS A 66 2.78 -6.44 3.92
N LYS A 67 1.87 -7.11 4.64
CA LYS A 67 2.23 -8.00 5.75
C LYS A 67 3.23 -9.06 5.29
N ASN A 68 2.99 -9.71 4.14
CA ASN A 68 3.90 -10.72 3.63
C ASN A 68 5.26 -10.16 3.22
N VAL A 69 5.33 -8.93 2.71
CA VAL A 69 6.60 -8.23 2.46
C VAL A 69 7.32 -7.96 3.79
N CYS A 70 6.64 -7.44 4.79
CA CYS A 70 7.19 -7.23 6.13
C CYS A 70 7.74 -8.54 6.73
N MET A 71 6.99 -9.64 6.64
CA MET A 71 7.44 -10.94 7.11
C MET A 71 8.70 -11.44 6.37
N ALA A 72 8.79 -11.20 5.06
CA ALA A 72 9.99 -11.51 4.28
C ALA A 72 11.21 -10.65 4.69
N MET A 73 10.97 -9.46 5.25
CA MET A 73 12.01 -8.61 5.86
C MET A 73 12.35 -9.00 7.31
N GLY A 74 11.62 -9.95 7.90
CA GLY A 74 11.85 -10.43 9.26
C GLY A 74 10.93 -9.84 10.33
N VAL A 75 9.95 -9.05 9.95
CA VAL A 75 8.94 -8.50 10.87
C VAL A 75 8.00 -9.60 11.33
N ASP A 76 7.74 -9.67 12.64
CA ASP A 76 6.76 -10.61 13.21
C ASP A 76 5.33 -10.20 12.80
N GLU A 77 4.55 -11.15 12.27
CA GLU A 77 3.16 -10.89 11.86
C GLU A 77 2.27 -10.43 13.03
N GLU A 78 2.60 -10.83 14.25
CA GLU A 78 1.90 -10.42 15.47
C GLU A 78 2.07 -8.93 15.81
N LEU A 79 2.95 -8.21 15.10
CA LEU A 79 3.09 -6.77 15.24
C LEU A 79 1.78 -6.04 14.92
N PHE A 80 1.13 -6.41 13.82
CA PHE A 80 -0.01 -5.63 13.29
C PHE A 80 -1.26 -5.63 14.17
N PRO A 81 -1.72 -6.79 14.72
CA PRO A 81 -2.79 -6.77 15.71
C PRO A 81 -2.45 -5.92 16.94
N LYS A 82 -1.19 -5.99 17.42
CA LYS A 82 -0.73 -5.17 18.56
C LYS A 82 -0.73 -3.67 18.24
N LEU A 83 -0.35 -3.27 17.03
CA LEU A 83 -0.44 -1.88 16.58
C LEU A 83 -1.89 -1.37 16.54
N VAL A 84 -2.85 -2.23 16.18
CA VAL A 84 -4.29 -1.87 16.20
C VAL A 84 -4.78 -1.72 17.64
N ASP A 85 -4.38 -2.62 18.52
CA ASP A 85 -4.76 -2.59 19.93
C ASP A 85 -4.18 -1.37 20.63
N ASP A 86 -2.86 -1.29 20.71
CA ASP A 86 -2.16 -0.16 21.34
C ASP A 86 -0.76 0.05 20.72
N ILE A 87 -0.57 1.16 20.01
CA ILE A 87 0.72 1.52 19.40
C ILE A 87 1.82 1.69 20.45
N ASP A 88 1.48 2.20 21.64
CA ASP A 88 2.47 2.56 22.66
C ASP A 88 3.11 1.31 23.29
N THR A 89 2.39 0.20 23.33
CA THR A 89 2.88 -1.09 23.84
C THR A 89 3.34 -2.05 22.75
N ALA A 90 3.08 -1.74 21.47
CA ALA A 90 3.49 -2.58 20.36
C ALA A 90 5.04 -2.69 20.26
N PRO A 91 5.57 -3.88 19.90
CA PRO A 91 7.01 -4.13 19.80
C PRO A 91 7.61 -3.57 18.51
N VAL A 92 7.63 -2.27 18.39
CA VAL A 92 8.19 -1.50 17.28
C VAL A 92 9.12 -0.43 17.83
N ASP A 93 10.06 0.07 17.02
CA ASP A 93 10.97 1.13 17.42
C ASP A 93 10.20 2.32 18.01
N GLU A 94 10.65 2.80 19.17
CA GLU A 94 10.02 3.93 19.89
C GLU A 94 9.93 5.18 19.02
N LYS A 95 10.94 5.39 18.14
CA LYS A 95 10.96 6.49 17.19
C LYS A 95 9.82 6.41 16.19
N LEU A 96 9.41 5.20 15.78
CA LEU A 96 8.36 5.00 14.78
C LEU A 96 6.95 5.19 15.36
N LYS A 97 6.75 5.01 16.66
CA LYS A 97 5.43 5.09 17.31
C LYS A 97 4.66 6.39 17.03
N PRO A 98 5.27 7.60 17.15
CA PRO A 98 4.58 8.83 16.80
C PRO A 98 4.13 8.90 15.33
N VAL A 99 4.96 8.38 14.42
CA VAL A 99 4.58 8.29 12.99
C VAL A 99 3.41 7.36 12.80
N LEU A 100 3.35 6.22 13.48
CA LEU A 100 2.22 5.29 13.40
C LEU A 100 0.94 5.89 14.02
N ARG A 101 1.04 6.68 15.10
CA ARG A 101 -0.11 7.45 15.61
C ARG A 101 -0.59 8.48 14.59
N TYR A 102 0.35 9.18 13.94
CA TYR A 102 0.06 10.13 12.85
C TYR A 102 -0.67 9.43 11.69
N VAL A 103 -0.13 8.31 11.23
CA VAL A 103 -0.71 7.46 10.15
C VAL A 103 -2.11 6.98 10.52
N ARG A 104 -2.33 6.50 11.75
CA ARG A 104 -3.66 6.08 12.24
C ARG A 104 -4.66 7.23 12.15
N LYS A 105 -4.28 8.38 12.66
CA LYS A 105 -5.17 9.56 12.68
C LYS A 105 -5.44 10.08 11.27
N LEU A 106 -4.40 10.17 10.42
CA LEU A 106 -4.53 10.58 9.02
C LEU A 106 -5.40 9.63 8.20
N THR A 107 -5.36 8.33 8.50
CA THR A 107 -6.18 7.32 7.83
C THR A 107 -7.65 7.39 8.26
N LEU A 108 -7.92 7.48 9.56
CA LEU A 108 -9.26 7.33 10.11
C LEU A 108 -10.03 8.65 10.27
N THR A 109 -9.32 9.75 10.55
CA THR A 109 -9.92 11.07 10.83
C THR A 109 -9.04 12.21 10.31
N PRO A 110 -8.81 12.28 8.97
CA PRO A 110 -7.88 13.25 8.37
C PRO A 110 -8.26 14.71 8.65
N ASP A 111 -9.54 14.99 8.83
CA ASP A 111 -10.06 16.32 9.18
C ASP A 111 -9.69 16.78 10.60
N ARG A 112 -9.17 15.88 11.43
CA ARG A 112 -8.77 16.15 12.82
C ARG A 112 -7.26 16.28 13.01
N MET A 113 -6.47 16.29 11.93
CA MET A 113 -5.03 16.49 12.03
C MET A 113 -4.70 17.87 12.58
N THR A 114 -3.66 17.96 13.41
CA THR A 114 -3.21 19.18 14.06
C THR A 114 -1.68 19.32 13.94
N ASP A 115 -1.16 20.52 14.22
CA ASP A 115 0.29 20.76 14.29
C ASP A 115 0.95 19.98 15.43
N GLU A 116 0.23 19.67 16.50
CA GLU A 116 0.76 18.88 17.62
C GLU A 116 1.05 17.44 17.21
N ASP A 117 0.26 16.84 16.31
CA ASP A 117 0.54 15.51 15.76
C ASP A 117 1.90 15.48 15.03
N ALA A 118 2.24 16.54 14.29
CA ALA A 118 3.54 16.66 13.63
C ALA A 118 4.68 16.91 14.63
N LYS A 119 4.44 17.76 15.65
CA LYS A 119 5.44 18.04 16.71
C LYS A 119 5.81 16.78 17.50
N ASP A 120 4.87 15.84 17.70
CA ASP A 120 5.19 14.56 18.33
C ASP A 120 6.22 13.78 17.51
N CYS A 121 6.10 13.77 16.19
CA CYS A 121 7.08 13.16 15.31
C CYS A 121 8.43 13.88 15.39
N TYR A 122 8.43 15.21 15.41
CA TYR A 122 9.67 16.02 15.53
C TYR A 122 10.38 15.77 16.86
N ARG A 123 9.64 15.66 17.98
CA ARG A 123 10.20 15.32 19.29
C ARG A 123 10.88 13.94 19.30
N ALA A 124 10.41 13.01 18.48
CA ALA A 124 11.03 11.70 18.28
C ALA A 124 12.22 11.73 17.32
N GLY A 125 12.56 12.89 16.74
CA GLY A 125 13.72 13.07 15.87
C GLY A 125 13.45 12.87 14.38
N TRP A 126 12.18 12.89 13.95
CA TRP A 126 11.83 12.96 12.52
C TRP A 126 11.90 14.39 12.03
N SER A 127 12.41 14.59 10.81
CA SER A 127 12.38 15.89 10.12
C SER A 127 11.04 16.12 9.40
N GLU A 128 10.81 17.34 8.92
CA GLU A 128 9.67 17.65 8.06
C GLU A 128 9.71 16.85 6.75
N GLU A 129 10.90 16.62 6.20
CA GLU A 129 11.08 15.80 5.00
C GLU A 129 10.71 14.34 5.28
N ASP A 130 11.22 13.76 6.37
CA ASP A 130 10.91 12.39 6.77
C ASP A 130 9.40 12.18 6.95
N LEU A 131 8.76 13.12 7.66
CA LEU A 131 7.31 13.03 7.89
C LEU A 131 6.53 13.20 6.59
N THR A 132 7.00 14.05 5.66
CA THR A 132 6.39 14.19 4.33
C THR A 132 6.41 12.87 3.57
N ILE A 133 7.51 12.12 3.63
CA ILE A 133 7.59 10.79 3.01
C ILE A 133 6.61 9.81 3.68
N ALA A 134 6.54 9.78 5.01
CA ALA A 134 5.58 8.93 5.74
C ALA A 134 4.13 9.25 5.38
N ILE A 135 3.76 10.54 5.30
CA ILE A 135 2.44 11.01 4.85
C ILE A 135 2.16 10.54 3.41
N THR A 136 3.16 10.64 2.54
CA THR A 136 3.02 10.26 1.13
C THR A 136 2.79 8.74 1.00
N VAL A 137 3.51 7.93 1.77
CA VAL A 137 3.27 6.48 1.85
C VAL A 137 1.84 6.21 2.34
N CYS A 138 1.45 6.77 3.49
CA CYS A 138 0.10 6.60 4.05
C CYS A 138 -0.99 6.98 3.03
N SER A 139 -0.86 8.14 2.37
CA SER A 139 -1.83 8.64 1.39
C SER A 139 -1.92 7.73 0.17
N SER A 140 -0.79 7.20 -0.31
CA SER A 140 -0.74 6.28 -1.43
C SER A 140 -1.46 4.97 -1.11
N TRP A 141 -1.26 4.40 0.09
CA TRP A 141 -1.97 3.18 0.49
C TRP A 141 -3.45 3.42 0.80
N ASN A 142 -3.82 4.57 1.33
CA ASN A 142 -5.22 4.99 1.40
C ASN A 142 -5.88 5.03 0.00
N TRP A 143 -5.15 5.47 -1.03
CA TRP A 143 -5.60 5.42 -2.41
C TRP A 143 -5.74 3.97 -2.91
N PHE A 144 -4.72 3.13 -2.77
CA PHE A 144 -4.76 1.72 -3.18
C PHE A 144 -5.91 0.96 -2.52
N ASN A 145 -6.11 1.15 -1.21
CA ASN A 145 -7.18 0.49 -0.47
C ASN A 145 -8.56 0.85 -1.08
N ARG A 146 -8.78 2.12 -1.41
CA ARG A 146 -10.03 2.57 -2.04
C ARG A 146 -10.20 2.02 -3.44
N MET A 147 -9.12 1.89 -4.20
CA MET A 147 -9.17 1.24 -5.52
C MET A 147 -9.56 -0.23 -5.41
N ILE A 148 -8.94 -0.98 -4.52
CA ILE A 148 -9.25 -2.41 -4.28
C ILE A 148 -10.68 -2.59 -3.78
N LEU A 149 -11.04 -1.90 -2.70
CA LEU A 149 -12.37 -2.02 -2.08
C LEU A 149 -13.48 -1.52 -3.01
N GLY A 150 -13.25 -0.39 -3.70
CA GLY A 150 -14.21 0.20 -4.64
C GLY A 150 -14.49 -0.67 -5.87
N HIS A 151 -13.54 -1.52 -6.26
CA HIS A 151 -13.74 -2.49 -7.35
C HIS A 151 -14.23 -3.87 -6.86
N GLY A 152 -14.26 -4.11 -5.55
CA GLY A 152 -14.63 -5.40 -4.96
C GLY A 152 -13.58 -6.51 -5.19
N ILE A 153 -12.32 -6.14 -5.40
CA ILE A 153 -11.21 -7.08 -5.66
C ILE A 153 -10.81 -7.82 -4.37
N ASP A 154 -10.90 -7.16 -3.23
CA ASP A 154 -10.48 -7.64 -1.91
C ASP A 154 -11.04 -9.03 -1.55
N ARG A 155 -12.25 -9.33 -2.02
CA ARG A 155 -12.94 -10.62 -1.80
C ARG A 155 -12.28 -11.82 -2.47
N LYS A 156 -11.27 -11.60 -3.32
CA LYS A 156 -10.56 -12.63 -4.09
C LYS A 156 -9.11 -12.78 -3.65
N TRP A 157 -8.70 -12.12 -2.56
CA TRP A 157 -7.33 -12.22 -2.06
C TRP A 157 -7.00 -13.66 -1.67
N ASP A 158 -5.85 -14.13 -2.17
CA ASP A 158 -5.29 -15.44 -1.85
C ASP A 158 -3.80 -15.28 -1.55
N GLU A 159 -3.47 -15.39 -0.28
CA GLU A 159 -2.11 -15.21 0.24
C GLU A 159 -1.15 -16.28 -0.30
N ALA A 160 -1.60 -17.51 -0.47
CA ALA A 160 -0.76 -18.59 -0.98
C ALA A 160 -0.34 -18.31 -2.43
N VAL A 161 -1.30 -17.89 -3.26
CA VAL A 161 -1.02 -17.50 -4.66
C VAL A 161 -0.06 -16.31 -4.73
N PHE A 162 -0.18 -15.34 -3.82
CA PHE A 162 0.74 -14.20 -3.75
C PHE A 162 2.16 -14.64 -3.43
N ARG A 163 2.33 -15.50 -2.43
CA ARG A 163 3.63 -16.06 -2.03
C ARG A 163 4.22 -16.97 -3.11
N ASP A 164 3.44 -17.86 -3.69
CA ASP A 164 3.90 -18.80 -4.74
C ASP A 164 4.46 -18.07 -5.97
N ARG A 165 4.03 -16.86 -6.25
CA ARG A 165 4.57 -16.02 -7.32
C ARG A 165 5.89 -15.34 -6.96
N GLY A 166 6.42 -15.50 -5.76
CA GLY A 166 7.58 -14.79 -5.24
C GLY A 166 7.34 -13.26 -5.20
N ALA A 167 6.09 -12.86 -4.98
CA ALA A 167 5.73 -11.44 -5.00
C ALA A 167 6.38 -10.64 -3.86
N PRO A 168 6.50 -11.15 -2.61
CA PRO A 168 7.19 -10.44 -1.56
C PRO A 168 8.63 -10.08 -1.92
N GLU A 169 9.41 -11.02 -2.42
CA GLU A 169 10.81 -10.84 -2.80
C GLU A 169 10.96 -9.85 -3.96
N LYS A 170 10.05 -9.90 -4.95
CA LYS A 170 10.02 -8.97 -6.07
C LYS A 170 9.67 -7.55 -5.61
N MET A 171 8.75 -7.40 -4.67
CA MET A 171 8.41 -6.10 -4.11
C MET A 171 9.56 -5.53 -3.27
N MET A 172 10.26 -6.37 -2.49
CA MET A 172 11.47 -5.97 -1.77
C MET A 172 12.60 -5.53 -2.71
N ALA A 173 12.75 -6.20 -3.86
CA ALA A 173 13.74 -5.83 -4.89
C ALA A 173 13.37 -4.54 -5.64
N GLY A 174 12.17 -4.04 -5.45
CA GLY A 174 11.62 -2.83 -6.06
C GLY A 174 10.37 -3.10 -6.89
N TYR A 175 9.38 -2.29 -6.70
CA TYR A 175 8.07 -2.41 -7.37
C TYR A 175 8.19 -2.42 -8.90
N LYS A 176 9.18 -1.69 -9.45
CA LYS A 176 9.40 -1.65 -10.89
C LYS A 176 9.69 -3.04 -11.47
N ALA A 177 10.53 -3.83 -10.83
CA ALA A 177 10.87 -5.19 -11.32
C ALA A 177 9.60 -6.08 -11.40
N TYR A 178 8.70 -5.96 -10.44
CA TYR A 178 7.42 -6.67 -10.45
C TYR A 178 6.54 -6.28 -11.65
N TYR A 179 6.43 -4.98 -11.95
CA TYR A 179 5.64 -4.51 -13.08
C TYR A 179 6.29 -4.76 -14.43
N ASP A 180 7.62 -4.61 -14.53
CA ASP A 180 8.37 -4.91 -15.77
C ASP A 180 8.18 -6.36 -16.20
N GLU A 181 8.14 -7.31 -15.24
CA GLU A 181 7.85 -8.71 -15.55
C GLU A 181 6.42 -8.89 -16.10
N MET A 182 5.43 -8.21 -15.51
CA MET A 182 4.05 -8.29 -16.01
C MET A 182 3.93 -7.72 -17.43
N ILE A 183 4.61 -6.61 -17.71
CA ILE A 183 4.66 -6.00 -19.06
C ILE A 183 5.32 -6.96 -20.05
N ALA A 184 6.46 -7.53 -19.67
CA ALA A 184 7.21 -8.48 -20.52
C ALA A 184 6.37 -9.73 -20.84
N ASN A 185 5.47 -10.13 -19.93
CA ASN A 185 4.52 -11.23 -20.16
C ASN A 185 3.25 -10.82 -20.93
N GLY A 186 3.21 -9.60 -21.48
CA GLY A 186 2.10 -9.12 -22.31
C GLY A 186 0.80 -8.83 -21.53
N LEU A 187 0.90 -8.58 -20.24
CA LEU A 187 -0.27 -8.30 -19.40
C LEU A 187 -0.71 -6.84 -19.41
N ALA A 188 0.14 -5.92 -19.90
CA ALA A 188 -0.17 -4.51 -19.97
C ALA A 188 -1.05 -4.19 -21.20
N ASP A 189 -2.20 -3.56 -20.97
CA ASP A 189 -2.99 -2.96 -22.05
C ASP A 189 -2.52 -1.52 -22.30
N THR A 190 -1.78 -1.32 -23.36
CA THR A 190 -1.24 -0.04 -23.79
C THR A 190 -2.08 0.61 -24.90
N SER A 191 -3.26 0.07 -25.21
CA SER A 191 -4.10 0.54 -26.33
C SER A 191 -4.75 1.92 -26.11
N GLY A 192 -4.51 2.54 -24.94
CA GLY A 192 -5.07 3.84 -24.56
C GLY A 192 -6.52 3.78 -24.06
N PRO A 193 -7.11 4.92 -23.70
CA PRO A 193 -8.44 4.98 -23.11
C PRO A 193 -9.48 4.44 -24.08
N LYS A 194 -10.17 3.36 -23.68
CA LYS A 194 -11.32 2.84 -24.42
C LYS A 194 -12.57 3.58 -23.94
N ASN A 195 -13.27 4.24 -24.88
CA ASN A 195 -14.62 4.72 -24.64
C ASN A 195 -15.56 3.50 -24.44
N MET A 196 -15.66 3.02 -23.23
CA MET A 196 -16.61 1.99 -22.89
C MET A 196 -18.00 2.62 -22.74
N ALA A 197 -18.98 2.11 -23.50
CA ALA A 197 -20.38 2.46 -23.24
C ALA A 197 -20.74 2.09 -21.80
N PRO A 198 -21.55 2.89 -21.09
CA PRO A 198 -21.99 2.52 -19.75
C PRO A 198 -22.67 1.16 -19.77
N PRO A 199 -22.48 0.30 -18.74
CA PRO A 199 -23.16 -0.98 -18.65
C PRO A 199 -24.67 -0.75 -18.67
N GLN A 200 -25.39 -1.55 -19.43
CA GLN A 200 -26.84 -1.55 -19.36
C GLN A 200 -27.24 -2.15 -18.01
N VAL A 201 -27.93 -1.35 -17.19
CA VAL A 201 -28.44 -1.73 -15.86
C VAL A 201 -29.70 -2.55 -16.02
#